data_83d2c4adafa7e2f18f8beb435537d5b1
#
_entry.id   83d2c4adafa7e2f18f8beb435537d5b1
#
_cell.length_a   1.000
_cell.length_b   1.000
_cell.length_c   1.000
_cell.angle_alpha   90.00
_cell.angle_beta   90.00
_cell.angle_gamma   90.00
#
_symmetry.space_group_name_H-M   'P 1'
#
loop_
_entity.id
_entity.type
_entity.pdbx_description
1 polymer ?
#
loop_
_entity_poly.entity_id
_entity_poly.type
_entity_poly.pdbx_seq_one_letter_code
_entity_poly.pdbx_strand_id
1 'polypeptide(L)'
;MPSFKLASWNVEYADRTLSDLEVPDGPSAWKRRNAERKIDAIAAEISELDADILFVCEGPRGEERALKYFARAAPGYELVTRNDPTGKEYGTLGIQWLWFLVKRSFRIAAAITPSLLPLATWRAFTETESDGRTKDGKWLVALPTFDKTTGLAGASELVRHSHYRHPQTLVFDFKGRRIEIIGVHLKSKFVDQTDPQKKWVPPASPAFDDIAAAMKASPGFITEAVKARAKTSSEATDVRTYIDRRFAQEPAPAIFMLGDVNDGPGKELIEDWFLVHDLIGNLQGDVFFAKKFLNHALFDFPDALRWSVQFEDELDPRRHPNILLDHILFTQALTGDAAWPLRVKGGAGKVEHDIHERVNSLLPKSIATSDHRPVSVVVTDVSVGPG
;
A
#
# COMPACT_ATOMS: atom_id res chain seq x y z
N MET A 1 25.08 -14.23 0.57
CA MET A 1 23.85 -14.57 1.30
C MET A 1 22.93 -15.31 0.35
N PRO A 2 22.33 -16.43 0.76
CA PRO A 2 21.50 -17.22 -0.15
C PRO A 2 20.09 -16.63 -0.41
N SER A 3 19.63 -15.70 0.44
CA SER A 3 18.30 -15.09 0.31
C SER A 3 18.19 -13.79 1.12
N PHE A 4 17.17 -12.98 0.82
CA PHE A 4 16.71 -11.89 1.70
C PHE A 4 15.19 -11.86 1.75
N LYS A 5 14.64 -11.36 2.84
CA LYS A 5 13.19 -11.21 3.05
C LYS A 5 12.77 -9.77 2.84
N LEU A 6 11.85 -9.54 1.91
CA LEU A 6 11.19 -8.26 1.69
C LEU A 6 9.79 -8.32 2.30
N ALA A 7 9.39 -7.30 3.05
CA ALA A 7 8.07 -7.22 3.65
C ALA A 7 7.45 -5.83 3.50
N SER A 8 6.12 -5.80 3.59
CA SER A 8 5.31 -4.58 3.69
C SER A 8 4.33 -4.70 4.85
N TRP A 9 4.14 -3.60 5.57
CA TRP A 9 3.17 -3.54 6.66
C TRP A 9 2.58 -2.14 6.83
N ASN A 10 1.27 -2.04 6.88
CA ASN A 10 0.56 -0.87 7.33
C ASN A 10 0.46 -0.94 8.87
N VAL A 11 1.10 -0.01 9.58
CA VAL A 11 1.21 -0.02 11.06
C VAL A 11 0.13 0.81 11.77
N GLU A 12 -0.88 1.22 11.04
CA GLU A 12 -2.05 1.93 11.53
C GLU A 12 -1.73 3.15 12.41
N TYR A 13 -1.66 4.34 11.79
CA TYR A 13 -1.51 5.64 12.48
C TYR A 13 -0.34 5.74 13.47
N ALA A 14 0.88 5.35 13.06
CA ALA A 14 2.06 5.45 13.92
C ALA A 14 2.33 6.87 14.45
N ASP A 15 1.98 7.91 13.71
CA ASP A 15 2.10 9.30 14.15
C ASP A 15 1.23 9.61 15.36
N ARG A 16 0.03 9.03 15.43
CA ARG A 16 -0.87 9.13 16.59
C ARG A 16 -0.28 8.39 17.79
N THR A 17 0.21 7.18 17.59
CA THR A 17 0.90 6.40 18.64
C THR A 17 2.05 7.19 19.22
N LEU A 18 2.87 7.83 18.38
CA LEU A 18 3.97 8.68 18.83
C LEU A 18 3.50 9.90 19.62
N SER A 19 2.42 10.54 19.18
CA SER A 19 1.82 11.68 19.92
C SER A 19 1.26 11.26 21.28
N ASP A 20 0.67 10.07 21.36
CA ASP A 20 0.15 9.54 22.63
C ASP A 20 1.27 9.16 23.60
N LEU A 21 2.49 8.82 23.12
CA LEU A 21 3.67 8.62 23.98
C LEU A 21 4.13 9.92 24.68
N GLU A 22 3.80 11.07 24.11
CA GLU A 22 4.18 12.39 24.62
C GLU A 22 3.16 12.95 25.63
N VAL A 23 2.07 12.24 25.88
CA VAL A 23 1.04 12.66 26.86
C VAL A 23 1.62 12.66 28.27
N PRO A 24 1.55 13.79 29.00
CA PRO A 24 2.08 13.91 30.36
C PRO A 24 1.28 13.09 31.38
N ASP A 25 1.84 12.96 32.57
CA ASP A 25 1.12 12.35 33.68
C ASP A 25 -0.15 13.16 34.05
N GLY A 26 -1.21 12.44 34.35
CA GLY A 26 -2.52 13.03 34.65
C GLY A 26 -3.69 12.16 34.21
N PRO A 27 -4.89 12.72 34.09
CA PRO A 27 -6.11 11.97 33.73
C PRO A 27 -6.01 11.21 32.39
N SER A 28 -5.18 11.68 31.45
CA SER A 28 -4.97 11.09 30.14
C SER A 28 -3.74 10.18 30.04
N ALA A 29 -3.02 9.92 31.15
CA ALA A 29 -1.81 9.08 31.15
C ALA A 29 -2.05 7.63 30.66
N TRP A 30 -3.30 7.18 30.63
CA TRP A 30 -3.67 5.90 30.05
C TRP A 30 -3.34 5.82 28.54
N LYS A 31 -3.41 6.95 27.80
CA LYS A 31 -3.05 7.02 26.38
C LYS A 31 -1.57 6.68 26.20
N ARG A 32 -0.69 7.30 27.01
CA ARG A 32 0.75 7.00 26.98
C ARG A 32 1.03 5.53 27.27
N ARG A 33 0.42 4.95 28.34
CA ARG A 33 0.60 3.53 28.67
C ARG A 33 0.13 2.60 27.53
N ASN A 34 -0.96 2.94 26.87
CA ASN A 34 -1.43 2.16 25.71
C ASN A 34 -0.49 2.29 24.52
N ALA A 35 0.00 3.50 24.24
CA ALA A 35 0.98 3.74 23.17
C ALA A 35 2.31 3.04 23.44
N GLU A 36 2.77 3.00 24.70
CA GLU A 36 3.96 2.23 25.11
C GLU A 36 3.77 0.73 24.81
N ARG A 37 2.64 0.17 25.19
CA ARG A 37 2.32 -1.24 24.90
C ARG A 37 2.20 -1.51 23.40
N LYS A 38 1.56 -0.61 22.64
CA LYS A 38 1.41 -0.74 21.18
C LYS A 38 2.77 -0.72 20.49
N ILE A 39 3.65 0.23 20.82
CA ILE A 39 4.96 0.33 20.16
C ILE A 39 5.89 -0.84 20.54
N ASP A 40 5.83 -1.34 21.77
CA ASP A 40 6.61 -2.50 22.19
C ASP A 40 6.11 -3.78 21.47
N ALA A 41 4.81 -3.91 21.25
CA ALA A 41 4.25 -4.99 20.48
C ALA A 41 4.61 -4.88 18.98
N ILE A 42 4.58 -3.67 18.41
CA ILE A 42 5.06 -3.43 17.04
C ILE A 42 6.54 -3.81 16.91
N ALA A 43 7.36 -3.48 17.91
CA ALA A 43 8.77 -3.86 17.92
C ALA A 43 8.96 -5.38 17.97
N ALA A 44 8.15 -6.09 18.75
CA ALA A 44 8.15 -7.54 18.80
C ALA A 44 7.76 -8.14 17.44
N GLU A 45 6.71 -7.62 16.81
CA GLU A 45 6.23 -8.08 15.50
C GLU A 45 7.27 -7.84 14.40
N ILE A 46 7.91 -6.67 14.36
CA ILE A 46 9.02 -6.38 13.42
C ILE A 46 10.21 -7.30 13.68
N SER A 47 10.54 -7.55 14.94
CA SER A 47 11.64 -8.46 15.31
C SER A 47 11.39 -9.90 14.87
N GLU A 48 10.16 -10.40 15.04
CA GLU A 48 9.79 -11.76 14.62
C GLU A 48 9.60 -11.88 13.11
N LEU A 49 9.08 -10.82 12.46
CA LEU A 49 9.00 -10.73 11.01
C LEU A 49 10.38 -10.89 10.36
N ASP A 50 11.40 -10.38 11.01
CA ASP A 50 12.82 -10.51 10.64
C ASP A 50 13.10 -10.20 9.16
N ALA A 51 12.40 -9.21 8.60
CA ALA A 51 12.57 -8.78 7.23
C ALA A 51 13.93 -8.08 7.04
N ASP A 52 14.61 -8.32 5.92
CA ASP A 52 15.83 -7.61 5.57
C ASP A 52 15.54 -6.21 5.06
N ILE A 53 14.42 -6.06 4.35
CA ILE A 53 13.87 -4.77 3.90
C ILE A 53 12.39 -4.75 4.28
N LEU A 54 11.98 -3.74 5.04
CA LEU A 54 10.60 -3.53 5.46
C LEU A 54 10.09 -2.19 4.92
N PHE A 55 9.00 -2.22 4.18
CA PHE A 55 8.23 -1.05 3.80
C PHE A 55 7.09 -0.84 4.79
N VAL A 56 6.95 0.38 5.29
CA VAL A 56 5.94 0.76 6.28
C VAL A 56 4.98 1.79 5.71
N CYS A 57 3.69 1.47 5.69
CA CYS A 57 2.60 2.40 5.46
C CYS A 57 2.11 3.00 6.79
N GLU A 58 1.55 4.20 6.74
CA GLU A 58 1.02 4.94 7.90
C GLU A 58 2.05 5.22 8.99
N GLY A 59 3.32 5.30 8.61
CA GLY A 59 4.40 5.70 9.49
C GLY A 59 4.31 7.17 9.94
N PRO A 60 5.16 7.59 10.89
CA PRO A 60 5.14 8.94 11.43
C PRO A 60 5.43 10.02 10.38
N ARG A 61 4.84 11.19 10.58
CA ARG A 61 5.03 12.36 9.72
C ARG A 61 6.41 12.98 9.95
N GLY A 62 7.20 13.11 8.86
CA GLY A 62 8.51 13.76 8.88
C GLY A 62 9.63 12.89 9.41
N GLU A 63 10.87 13.21 9.01
CA GLU A 63 12.06 12.39 9.32
C GLU A 63 12.36 12.31 10.81
N GLU A 64 12.31 13.43 11.51
CA GLU A 64 12.63 13.48 12.95
C GLU A 64 11.71 12.54 13.76
N ARG A 65 10.41 12.61 13.50
CA ARG A 65 9.42 11.76 14.20
C ARG A 65 9.57 10.29 13.79
N ALA A 66 9.86 10.03 12.52
CA ALA A 66 10.10 8.68 12.03
C ALA A 66 11.36 8.07 12.66
N LEU A 67 12.46 8.82 12.73
CA LEU A 67 13.69 8.39 13.41
C LEU A 67 13.42 8.07 14.89
N LYS A 68 12.70 8.95 15.61
CA LYS A 68 12.31 8.73 17.00
C LYS A 68 11.45 7.46 17.19
N TYR A 69 10.49 7.26 16.32
CA TYR A 69 9.59 6.10 16.37
C TYR A 69 10.33 4.79 16.09
N PHE A 70 11.05 4.72 14.97
CA PHE A 70 11.72 3.50 14.55
C PHE A 70 12.98 3.18 15.36
N ALA A 71 13.56 4.15 16.07
CA ALA A 71 14.59 3.86 17.06
C ALA A 71 14.08 2.90 18.16
N ARG A 72 12.80 2.96 18.50
CA ARG A 72 12.16 2.04 19.46
C ARG A 72 11.48 0.85 18.77
N ALA A 73 10.73 1.08 17.71
CA ALA A 73 9.96 0.03 17.03
C ALA A 73 10.82 -0.93 16.19
N ALA A 74 11.99 -0.49 15.69
CA ALA A 74 12.85 -1.26 14.82
C ALA A 74 14.34 -1.02 15.08
N PRO A 75 14.88 -1.29 16.30
CA PRO A 75 16.22 -0.87 16.70
C PRO A 75 17.34 -1.52 15.85
N GLY A 76 17.08 -2.66 15.20
CA GLY A 76 18.03 -3.35 14.30
C GLY A 76 18.09 -2.80 12.88
N TYR A 77 17.24 -1.82 12.55
CA TYR A 77 17.08 -1.29 11.21
C TYR A 77 17.69 0.11 11.06
N GLU A 78 17.89 0.49 9.82
CA GLU A 78 18.24 1.83 9.38
C GLU A 78 17.09 2.40 8.56
N LEU A 79 16.59 3.57 8.95
CA LEU A 79 15.59 4.30 8.21
C LEU A 79 16.24 4.94 6.99
N VAL A 80 15.74 4.66 5.79
CA VAL A 80 16.23 5.31 4.57
C VAL A 80 15.54 6.63 4.40
N THR A 81 16.30 7.72 4.55
CA THR A 81 15.77 9.08 4.49
C THR A 81 16.25 9.84 3.24
N ARG A 82 15.66 11.00 2.99
CA ARG A 82 16.09 11.94 1.95
C ARG A 82 17.01 13.05 2.51
N ASN A 83 17.24 13.06 3.82
CA ASN A 83 17.90 14.15 4.55
C ASN A 83 17.16 15.49 4.34
N ASP A 84 15.83 15.44 4.30
CA ASP A 84 14.95 16.61 4.17
C ASP A 84 14.08 16.79 5.42
N PRO A 85 14.52 17.60 6.39
CA PRO A 85 13.76 17.88 7.60
C PRO A 85 12.45 18.64 7.33
N THR A 86 12.32 19.28 6.14
CA THR A 86 11.09 19.99 5.76
C THR A 86 10.00 19.02 5.29
N GLY A 87 10.36 17.82 4.89
CA GLY A 87 9.48 16.77 4.40
C GLY A 87 8.91 17.00 3.01
N LYS A 88 9.29 18.11 2.33
CA LYS A 88 8.77 18.45 0.99
C LYS A 88 9.13 17.43 -0.07
N GLU A 89 10.33 16.84 0.05
CA GLU A 89 10.84 15.82 -0.88
C GLU A 89 10.18 14.44 -0.74
N TYR A 90 9.26 14.27 0.21
CA TYR A 90 8.47 13.03 0.34
C TYR A 90 7.16 13.07 -0.45
N GLY A 91 6.64 14.25 -0.79
CA GLY A 91 5.40 14.39 -1.56
C GLY A 91 4.19 13.76 -0.86
N THR A 92 4.16 13.76 0.47
CA THR A 92 3.07 13.21 1.25
C THR A 92 2.34 14.32 1.99
N LEU A 93 1.01 14.33 1.84
CA LEU A 93 0.12 15.18 2.63
C LEU A 93 -0.35 14.43 3.88
N GLY A 94 -0.70 15.17 4.96
CA GLY A 94 -1.24 14.57 6.19
C GLY A 94 -0.21 13.83 7.04
N ILE A 95 -0.67 12.81 7.77
CA ILE A 95 0.09 12.15 8.85
C ILE A 95 0.45 10.68 8.56
N GLN A 96 0.05 10.14 7.44
CA GLN A 96 0.28 8.73 7.07
C GLN A 96 1.43 8.65 6.06
N TRP A 97 2.67 8.66 6.54
CA TRP A 97 3.86 8.68 5.68
C TRP A 97 4.35 7.27 5.36
N LEU A 98 5.19 7.19 4.34
CA LEU A 98 5.72 5.96 3.77
C LEU A 98 7.21 5.89 4.04
N TRP A 99 7.67 4.76 4.61
CA TRP A 99 9.05 4.61 5.03
C TRP A 99 9.64 3.28 4.60
N PHE A 100 10.93 3.30 4.24
CA PHE A 100 11.72 2.10 4.07
C PHE A 100 12.71 1.94 5.22
N LEU A 101 12.72 0.73 5.78
CA LEU A 101 13.66 0.28 6.80
C LEU A 101 14.52 -0.83 6.21
N VAL A 102 15.84 -0.73 6.35
CA VAL A 102 16.78 -1.75 5.90
C VAL A 102 17.54 -2.28 7.11
N LYS A 103 17.51 -3.60 7.30
CA LYS A 103 18.20 -4.26 8.40
C LYS A 103 19.71 -4.04 8.30
N ARG A 104 20.34 -3.52 9.35
CA ARG A 104 21.77 -3.14 9.32
C ARG A 104 22.68 -4.32 8.97
N SER A 105 22.41 -5.50 9.53
CA SER A 105 23.17 -6.71 9.22
C SER A 105 23.08 -7.11 7.75
N PHE A 106 21.89 -7.00 7.14
CA PHE A 106 21.70 -7.28 5.73
C PHE A 106 22.45 -6.25 4.86
N ARG A 107 22.30 -4.96 5.15
CA ARG A 107 22.97 -3.89 4.40
C ARG A 107 24.48 -4.10 4.34
N ILE A 108 25.09 -4.44 5.48
CA ILE A 108 26.53 -4.69 5.58
C ILE A 108 26.92 -5.97 4.83
N ALA A 109 26.21 -7.07 5.05
CA ALA A 109 26.56 -8.36 4.47
C ALA A 109 26.29 -8.42 2.95
N ALA A 110 25.28 -7.69 2.46
CA ALA A 110 25.00 -7.56 1.03
C ALA A 110 25.83 -6.46 0.36
N ALA A 111 26.56 -5.65 1.12
CA ALA A 111 27.35 -4.50 0.67
C ALA A 111 26.53 -3.51 -0.19
N ILE A 112 25.26 -3.27 0.19
CA ILE A 112 24.38 -2.37 -0.52
C ILE A 112 24.37 -0.97 0.07
N THR A 113 24.10 0.02 -0.80
CA THR A 113 23.89 1.42 -0.42
C THR A 113 22.50 1.83 -0.89
N PRO A 114 21.46 1.60 -0.06
CA PRO A 114 20.10 1.92 -0.42
C PRO A 114 19.87 3.44 -0.42
N SER A 115 19.09 3.92 -1.38
CA SER A 115 18.67 5.32 -1.48
C SER A 115 17.25 5.42 -2.01
N LEU A 116 16.59 6.57 -1.79
CA LEU A 116 15.27 6.84 -2.34
C LEU A 116 15.38 7.60 -3.66
N LEU A 117 14.60 7.22 -4.67
CA LEU A 117 14.46 8.01 -5.88
C LEU A 117 13.97 9.42 -5.55
N PRO A 118 14.49 10.47 -6.23
CA PRO A 118 14.00 11.83 -6.03
C PRO A 118 12.49 11.93 -6.29
N LEU A 119 11.79 12.74 -5.49
CA LEU A 119 10.36 13.00 -5.68
C LEU A 119 10.06 13.55 -7.09
N ALA A 120 10.97 14.33 -7.67
CA ALA A 120 10.85 14.86 -9.02
C ALA A 120 10.64 13.75 -10.07
N THR A 121 11.20 12.53 -9.83
CA THR A 121 10.96 11.38 -10.71
C THR A 121 9.47 11.01 -10.73
N TRP A 122 8.82 10.95 -9.57
CA TRP A 122 7.39 10.65 -9.47
C TRP A 122 6.53 11.79 -10.00
N ARG A 123 6.87 13.03 -9.69
CA ARG A 123 6.16 14.22 -10.21
C ARG A 123 6.15 14.27 -11.73
N ALA A 124 7.19 13.79 -12.38
CA ALA A 124 7.23 13.70 -13.84
C ALA A 124 6.14 12.78 -14.42
N PHE A 125 5.56 11.88 -13.63
CA PHE A 125 4.43 11.00 -14.05
C PHE A 125 3.08 11.52 -13.58
N THR A 126 3.03 12.15 -12.44
CA THR A 126 1.80 12.57 -11.78
C THR A 126 1.41 14.02 -12.06
N GLU A 127 2.35 14.84 -12.53
CA GLU A 127 2.21 16.28 -12.61
C GLU A 127 2.60 16.89 -13.98
N THR A 128 2.85 16.07 -15.01
CA THR A 128 3.28 16.56 -16.33
C THR A 128 2.12 16.75 -17.30
N GLU A 129 2.30 17.65 -18.29
CA GLU A 129 1.32 17.88 -19.35
C GLU A 129 1.35 16.82 -20.46
N SER A 130 2.39 16.00 -20.54
CA SER A 130 2.64 15.10 -21.67
C SER A 130 1.55 14.07 -21.89
N ASP A 131 0.74 13.79 -20.86
CA ASP A 131 -0.33 12.79 -20.87
C ASP A 131 -1.72 13.43 -20.62
N GLY A 132 -1.92 14.66 -21.04
CA GLY A 132 -3.18 15.40 -20.81
C GLY A 132 -3.36 15.96 -19.40
N ARG A 133 -2.29 16.02 -18.62
CA ARG A 133 -2.27 16.56 -17.27
C ARG A 133 -2.11 18.07 -17.26
N THR A 134 -2.55 18.69 -16.18
CA THR A 134 -2.52 20.14 -16.06
C THR A 134 -1.15 20.67 -15.61
N LYS A 135 -0.81 21.92 -16.05
CA LYS A 135 0.45 22.60 -15.71
C LYS A 135 0.65 22.86 -14.22
N ASP A 136 -0.42 22.86 -13.46
CA ASP A 136 -0.39 23.14 -12.01
C ASP A 136 -0.11 21.89 -11.16
N GLY A 137 0.39 20.82 -11.75
CA GLY A 137 0.74 19.60 -11.06
C GLY A 137 -0.44 18.71 -10.68
N LYS A 138 -1.54 18.84 -11.41
CA LYS A 138 -2.74 18.05 -11.22
C LYS A 138 -3.27 17.56 -12.56
N TRP A 139 -3.74 16.37 -12.60
CA TRP A 139 -4.37 15.82 -13.78
C TRP A 139 -5.88 15.65 -13.58
N LEU A 140 -6.60 15.65 -14.69
CA LEU A 140 -8.06 15.63 -14.66
C LEU A 140 -8.55 14.18 -14.70
N VAL A 141 -9.46 13.87 -13.80
CA VAL A 141 -10.17 12.60 -13.75
C VAL A 141 -11.60 12.84 -14.17
N ALA A 142 -12.07 12.11 -15.17
CA ALA A 142 -13.48 12.11 -15.55
C ALA A 142 -14.29 11.38 -14.49
N LEU A 143 -15.10 12.10 -13.73
CA LEU A 143 -15.94 11.53 -12.70
C LEU A 143 -17.40 11.61 -13.11
N PRO A 144 -18.20 10.57 -12.90
CA PRO A 144 -19.62 10.63 -13.14
C PRO A 144 -20.28 11.63 -12.19
N THR A 145 -21.26 12.37 -12.69
CA THR A 145 -22.20 13.13 -11.88
C THR A 145 -23.48 12.33 -11.73
N PHE A 146 -24.25 12.61 -10.68
CA PHE A 146 -25.52 11.95 -10.44
C PHE A 146 -26.61 13.02 -10.41
N ASP A 147 -27.67 12.80 -11.18
CA ASP A 147 -28.89 13.56 -11.04
C ASP A 147 -29.55 13.19 -9.70
N LYS A 148 -29.67 14.18 -8.83
CA LYS A 148 -30.27 14.00 -7.49
C LYS A 148 -31.74 13.58 -7.53
N THR A 149 -32.43 13.89 -8.63
CA THR A 149 -33.85 13.59 -8.78
C THR A 149 -34.11 12.18 -9.30
N THR A 150 -33.29 11.76 -10.28
CA THR A 150 -33.46 10.45 -10.92
C THR A 150 -32.55 9.37 -10.37
N GLY A 151 -31.46 9.75 -9.66
CA GLY A 151 -30.42 8.84 -9.20
C GLY A 151 -29.60 8.22 -10.33
N LEU A 152 -29.71 8.74 -11.55
CA LEU A 152 -29.01 8.24 -12.72
C LEU A 152 -27.68 8.97 -12.89
N ALA A 153 -26.70 8.25 -13.46
CA ALA A 153 -25.43 8.87 -13.83
C ALA A 153 -25.67 9.94 -14.90
N GLY A 154 -25.18 11.13 -14.63
CA GLY A 154 -25.18 12.27 -15.56
C GLY A 154 -23.91 12.33 -16.40
N ALA A 155 -23.65 13.50 -16.99
CA ALA A 155 -22.41 13.77 -17.69
C ALA A 155 -21.20 13.68 -16.74
N SER A 156 -20.07 13.18 -17.25
CA SER A 156 -18.82 13.18 -16.49
C SER A 156 -18.29 14.60 -16.34
N GLU A 157 -17.85 14.91 -15.14
CA GLU A 157 -17.15 16.16 -14.82
C GLU A 157 -15.65 15.90 -14.72
N LEU A 158 -14.85 16.79 -15.31
CA LEU A 158 -13.39 16.72 -15.19
C LEU A 158 -12.96 17.38 -13.88
N VAL A 159 -12.42 16.58 -12.98
CA VAL A 159 -11.99 17.02 -11.65
C VAL A 159 -10.48 16.87 -11.51
N ARG A 160 -9.84 17.87 -10.93
CA ARG A 160 -8.39 17.81 -10.62
C ARG A 160 -8.11 16.79 -9.52
N HIS A 161 -7.07 15.98 -9.74
CA HIS A 161 -6.55 15.06 -8.74
C HIS A 161 -5.05 15.24 -8.56
N SER A 162 -4.61 15.10 -7.34
CA SER A 162 -3.20 15.10 -6.96
C SER A 162 -2.99 13.98 -5.96
N HIS A 163 -1.92 13.22 -6.09
CA HIS A 163 -1.59 12.17 -5.14
C HIS A 163 -1.53 12.72 -3.71
N TYR A 164 -2.23 12.06 -2.80
CA TYR A 164 -2.13 12.38 -1.39
C TYR A 164 -0.79 11.90 -0.82
N ARG A 165 -0.31 10.78 -1.31
CA ARG A 165 0.97 10.15 -0.99
C ARG A 165 1.63 9.69 -2.29
N HIS A 166 2.73 10.37 -2.67
CA HIS A 166 3.51 9.88 -3.79
C HIS A 166 4.23 8.58 -3.41
N PRO A 167 4.35 7.62 -4.33
CA PRO A 167 5.12 6.41 -4.09
C PRO A 167 6.53 6.74 -3.62
N GLN A 168 7.08 5.93 -2.72
CA GLN A 168 8.48 5.97 -2.35
C GLN A 168 9.20 4.81 -3.02
N THR A 169 10.30 5.05 -3.69
CA THR A 169 11.04 3.98 -4.38
C THR A 169 12.43 3.86 -3.80
N LEU A 170 12.68 2.72 -3.16
CA LEU A 170 14.00 2.33 -2.70
C LEU A 170 14.80 1.76 -3.87
N VAL A 171 16.04 2.22 -4.03
CA VAL A 171 16.95 1.78 -5.08
C VAL A 171 18.28 1.38 -4.47
N PHE A 172 18.82 0.26 -4.92
CA PHE A 172 20.18 -0.16 -4.60
C PHE A 172 20.72 -1.10 -5.69
N ASP A 173 22.02 -1.18 -5.78
CA ASP A 173 22.69 -2.18 -6.63
C ASP A 173 22.93 -3.47 -5.82
N PHE A 174 22.54 -4.58 -6.40
CA PHE A 174 22.84 -5.89 -5.85
C PHE A 174 23.52 -6.75 -6.93
N LYS A 175 24.75 -7.15 -6.67
CA LYS A 175 25.58 -7.93 -7.61
C LYS A 175 25.63 -7.34 -9.03
N GLY A 176 25.85 -6.03 -9.09
CA GLY A 176 25.99 -5.31 -10.36
C GLY A 176 24.68 -5.05 -11.13
N ARG A 177 23.52 -5.30 -10.51
CA ARG A 177 22.21 -4.94 -11.08
C ARG A 177 21.42 -4.07 -10.13
N ARG A 178 20.77 -3.09 -10.72
CA ARG A 178 19.84 -2.20 -10.02
C ARG A 178 18.56 -2.92 -9.66
N ILE A 179 18.17 -2.83 -8.39
CA ILE A 179 16.87 -3.23 -7.87
C ILE A 179 16.09 -1.96 -7.52
N GLU A 180 14.82 -1.96 -7.86
CA GLU A 180 13.87 -0.92 -7.49
C GLU A 180 12.73 -1.55 -6.69
N ILE A 181 12.41 -0.97 -5.52
CA ILE A 181 11.29 -1.39 -4.70
C ILE A 181 10.36 -0.19 -4.57
N ILE A 182 9.22 -0.25 -5.26
CA ILE A 182 8.20 0.79 -5.26
C ILE A 182 7.25 0.53 -4.11
N GLY A 183 7.30 1.36 -3.09
CA GLY A 183 6.38 1.34 -1.96
C GLY A 183 5.20 2.26 -2.20
N VAL A 184 3.98 1.74 -2.06
CA VAL A 184 2.74 2.46 -2.29
C VAL A 184 1.79 2.36 -1.09
N HIS A 185 1.00 3.42 -0.88
CA HIS A 185 -0.23 3.39 -0.13
C HIS A 185 -1.24 4.23 -0.89
N LEU A 186 -2.02 3.57 -1.74
CA LEU A 186 -2.93 4.25 -2.66
C LEU A 186 -4.13 4.84 -1.92
N LYS A 187 -4.87 5.70 -2.60
CA LYS A 187 -6.05 6.36 -2.05
C LYS A 187 -7.08 5.33 -1.57
N SER A 188 -7.48 5.43 -0.31
CA SER A 188 -8.55 4.60 0.24
C SER A 188 -9.88 4.83 -0.47
N LYS A 189 -10.66 3.76 -0.61
CA LYS A 189 -12.04 3.78 -1.12
C LYS A 189 -13.05 4.26 -0.08
N PHE A 190 -12.62 4.51 1.15
CA PHE A 190 -13.46 4.97 2.25
C PHE A 190 -14.15 6.30 1.92
N VAL A 191 -15.44 6.38 2.25
CA VAL A 191 -16.26 7.58 2.16
C VAL A 191 -16.58 8.06 3.56
N ASP A 192 -16.20 9.29 3.86
CA ASP A 192 -16.57 9.93 5.13
C ASP A 192 -18.08 10.23 5.14
N GLN A 193 -18.79 9.56 6.05
CA GLN A 193 -20.23 9.67 6.23
C GLN A 193 -20.64 10.65 7.34
N THR A 194 -19.74 11.46 7.85
CA THR A 194 -20.06 12.50 8.85
C THR A 194 -20.94 13.59 8.27
N ASP A 195 -20.85 13.85 6.97
CA ASP A 195 -21.75 14.72 6.22
C ASP A 195 -23.09 13.99 5.94
N PRO A 196 -24.23 14.52 6.41
CA PRO A 196 -25.55 13.91 6.19
C PRO A 196 -25.87 13.67 4.70
N GLN A 197 -25.33 14.49 3.80
CA GLN A 197 -25.52 14.33 2.34
C GLN A 197 -24.74 13.17 1.75
N LYS A 198 -23.75 12.65 2.46
CA LYS A 198 -22.89 11.53 2.06
C LYS A 198 -23.18 10.24 2.83
N LYS A 199 -24.33 10.17 3.48
CA LYS A 199 -24.72 8.95 4.21
C LYS A 199 -25.17 7.86 3.26
N TRP A 200 -24.75 6.65 3.56
CA TRP A 200 -25.29 5.44 2.98
C TRP A 200 -26.63 5.11 3.64
N VAL A 201 -27.64 4.83 2.83
CA VAL A 201 -28.92 4.27 3.27
C VAL A 201 -28.89 2.79 2.95
N PRO A 202 -28.77 1.91 3.95
CA PRO A 202 -28.63 0.47 3.69
C PRO A 202 -29.89 -0.09 3.02
N PRO A 203 -29.75 -1.09 2.11
CA PRO A 203 -30.87 -1.75 1.49
C PRO A 203 -31.68 -2.56 2.51
N ALA A 204 -32.98 -2.69 2.25
CA ALA A 204 -33.87 -3.48 3.12
C ALA A 204 -33.55 -4.99 3.07
N SER A 205 -33.01 -5.47 1.95
CA SER A 205 -32.55 -6.84 1.76
C SER A 205 -31.40 -6.89 0.73
N PRO A 206 -30.69 -8.03 0.59
CA PRO A 206 -29.65 -8.19 -0.43
C PRO A 206 -30.22 -8.41 -1.86
N ALA A 207 -31.52 -8.24 -2.08
CA ALA A 207 -32.13 -8.33 -3.39
C ALA A 207 -31.69 -7.15 -4.29
N PHE A 208 -31.56 -7.41 -5.59
CA PHE A 208 -31.12 -6.42 -6.57
C PHE A 208 -31.91 -5.12 -6.51
N ASP A 209 -33.28 -5.21 -6.43
CA ASP A 209 -34.14 -4.03 -6.43
C ASP A 209 -33.95 -3.19 -5.14
N ASP A 210 -33.73 -3.82 -3.99
CA ASP A 210 -33.47 -3.14 -2.73
C ASP A 210 -32.11 -2.43 -2.73
N ILE A 211 -31.09 -3.08 -3.29
CA ILE A 211 -29.76 -2.47 -3.48
C ILE A 211 -29.87 -1.28 -4.43
N ALA A 212 -30.57 -1.41 -5.56
CA ALA A 212 -30.80 -0.32 -6.50
C ALA A 212 -31.55 0.86 -5.86
N ALA A 213 -32.54 0.56 -5.02
CA ALA A 213 -33.28 1.57 -4.26
C ALA A 213 -32.39 2.29 -3.26
N ALA A 214 -31.52 1.57 -2.52
CA ALA A 214 -30.56 2.13 -1.58
C ALA A 214 -29.54 3.04 -2.29
N MET A 215 -29.03 2.65 -3.45
CA MET A 215 -28.13 3.49 -4.26
C MET A 215 -28.80 4.78 -4.72
N LYS A 216 -30.08 4.73 -5.17
CA LYS A 216 -30.84 5.92 -5.52
C LYS A 216 -31.13 6.83 -4.33
N ALA A 217 -31.31 6.26 -3.14
CA ALA A 217 -31.51 7.00 -1.90
C ALA A 217 -30.23 7.67 -1.38
N SER A 218 -29.04 7.26 -1.88
CA SER A 218 -27.72 7.67 -1.38
C SER A 218 -26.84 8.35 -2.45
N PRO A 219 -27.34 9.32 -3.23
CA PRO A 219 -26.62 9.85 -4.39
C PRO A 219 -25.30 10.53 -4.03
N GLY A 220 -25.23 11.21 -2.88
CA GLY A 220 -24.00 11.84 -2.41
C GLY A 220 -22.95 10.82 -2.00
N PHE A 221 -23.35 9.77 -1.30
CA PHE A 221 -22.46 8.65 -0.96
C PHE A 221 -21.90 7.98 -2.22
N ILE A 222 -22.78 7.60 -3.16
CA ILE A 222 -22.38 6.96 -4.42
C ILE A 222 -21.39 7.84 -5.20
N THR A 223 -21.68 9.15 -5.29
CA THR A 223 -20.77 10.09 -5.96
C THR A 223 -19.35 10.04 -5.33
N GLU A 224 -19.25 10.12 -4.03
CA GLU A 224 -17.94 10.09 -3.35
C GLU A 224 -17.27 8.71 -3.43
N ALA A 225 -18.05 7.62 -3.37
CA ALA A 225 -17.54 6.27 -3.52
C ALA A 225 -16.92 6.01 -4.91
N VAL A 226 -17.59 6.47 -5.97
CA VAL A 226 -17.06 6.39 -7.35
C VAL A 226 -15.84 7.30 -7.52
N LYS A 227 -15.89 8.53 -6.97
CA LYS A 227 -14.73 9.44 -6.98
C LYS A 227 -13.51 8.82 -6.29
N ALA A 228 -13.69 8.19 -5.13
CA ALA A 228 -12.60 7.55 -4.41
C ALA A 228 -11.94 6.47 -5.28
N ARG A 229 -12.73 5.60 -5.92
CA ARG A 229 -12.25 4.52 -6.79
C ARG A 229 -11.57 5.05 -8.05
N ALA A 230 -12.14 6.05 -8.71
CA ALA A 230 -11.50 6.69 -9.85
C ALA A 230 -10.13 7.28 -9.50
N LYS A 231 -10.00 7.91 -8.32
CA LYS A 231 -8.72 8.43 -7.83
C LYS A 231 -7.71 7.30 -7.55
N THR A 232 -8.13 6.22 -6.89
CA THR A 232 -7.26 5.06 -6.62
C THR A 232 -6.79 4.41 -7.93
N SER A 233 -7.69 4.24 -8.90
CA SER A 233 -7.36 3.72 -10.25
C SER A 233 -6.36 4.61 -10.97
N SER A 234 -6.50 5.91 -10.83
CA SER A 234 -5.58 6.88 -11.41
C SER A 234 -4.18 6.79 -10.80
N GLU A 235 -4.10 6.71 -9.48
CA GLU A 235 -2.83 6.53 -8.77
C GLU A 235 -2.14 5.21 -9.16
N ALA A 236 -2.90 4.12 -9.30
CA ALA A 236 -2.38 2.85 -9.80
C ALA A 236 -1.86 2.95 -11.25
N THR A 237 -2.57 3.69 -12.12
CA THR A 237 -2.15 3.93 -13.50
C THR A 237 -0.82 4.69 -13.57
N ASP A 238 -0.59 5.65 -12.69
CA ASP A 238 0.69 6.36 -12.63
C ASP A 238 1.85 5.44 -12.23
N VAL A 239 1.63 4.57 -11.25
CA VAL A 239 2.61 3.52 -10.87
C VAL A 239 2.89 2.60 -12.06
N ARG A 240 1.86 2.15 -12.76
CA ARG A 240 2.01 1.31 -13.96
C ARG A 240 2.78 2.06 -15.06
N THR A 241 2.47 3.31 -15.32
CA THR A 241 3.16 4.14 -16.33
C THR A 241 4.65 4.27 -16.01
N TYR A 242 5.03 4.44 -14.74
CA TYR A 242 6.43 4.40 -14.33
C TYR A 242 7.08 3.06 -14.69
N ILE A 243 6.44 1.94 -14.34
CA ILE A 243 6.95 0.59 -14.62
C ILE A 243 7.09 0.36 -16.12
N ASP A 244 6.14 0.79 -16.94
CA ASP A 244 6.19 0.68 -18.40
C ASP A 244 7.35 1.47 -18.99
N ARG A 245 7.63 2.66 -18.45
CA ARG A 245 8.81 3.45 -18.85
C ARG A 245 10.11 2.74 -18.49
N ARG A 246 10.17 2.08 -17.33
CA ARG A 246 11.34 1.26 -16.95
C ARG A 246 11.54 0.10 -17.92
N PHE A 247 10.49 -0.58 -18.36
CA PHE A 247 10.56 -1.60 -19.40
C PHE A 247 10.97 -1.05 -20.79
N ALA A 248 10.70 0.22 -21.08
CA ALA A 248 11.17 0.86 -22.31
C ALA A 248 12.67 1.21 -22.24
N GLN A 249 13.20 1.47 -21.03
CA GLN A 249 14.60 1.81 -20.81
C GLN A 249 15.50 0.57 -20.65
N GLU A 250 14.95 -0.50 -20.09
CA GLU A 250 15.67 -1.73 -19.78
C GLU A 250 14.81 -2.95 -20.12
N PRO A 251 15.30 -3.92 -20.90
CA PRO A 251 14.49 -5.08 -21.33
C PRO A 251 13.96 -5.95 -20.19
N ALA A 252 14.68 -6.01 -19.07
CA ALA A 252 14.34 -6.84 -17.91
C ALA A 252 14.67 -6.12 -16.59
N PRO A 253 13.97 -5.03 -16.27
CA PRO A 253 14.20 -4.31 -15.02
C PRO A 253 13.79 -5.16 -13.82
N ALA A 254 14.58 -5.11 -12.75
CA ALA A 254 14.28 -5.81 -11.51
C ALA A 254 13.50 -4.88 -10.57
N ILE A 255 12.18 -5.00 -10.62
CA ILE A 255 11.26 -4.14 -9.87
C ILE A 255 10.36 -4.99 -8.98
N PHE A 256 10.24 -4.57 -7.72
CA PHE A 256 9.14 -4.93 -6.83
C PHE A 256 8.20 -3.73 -6.70
N MET A 257 6.90 -3.99 -6.57
CA MET A 257 5.90 -3.03 -6.13
C MET A 257 5.17 -3.65 -4.94
N LEU A 258 5.09 -2.92 -3.83
CA LEU A 258 4.49 -3.45 -2.61
C LEU A 258 3.83 -2.35 -1.78
N GLY A 259 2.90 -2.74 -0.93
CA GLY A 259 2.21 -1.84 -0.02
C GLY A 259 0.72 -2.06 0.03
N ASP A 260 0.06 -1.15 0.71
CA ASP A 260 -1.39 -1.07 0.80
C ASP A 260 -1.96 -0.43 -0.48
N VAL A 261 -2.53 -1.27 -1.34
CA VAL A 261 -3.17 -0.84 -2.60
C VAL A 261 -4.59 -0.33 -2.36
N ASN A 262 -5.15 -0.57 -1.16
CA ASN A 262 -6.54 -0.29 -0.83
C ASN A 262 -7.54 -0.96 -1.79
N ASP A 263 -7.14 -2.08 -2.39
CA ASP A 263 -7.93 -2.91 -3.27
C ASP A 263 -7.52 -4.37 -3.14
N GLY A 264 -8.46 -5.26 -3.38
CA GLY A 264 -8.23 -6.71 -3.31
C GLY A 264 -8.74 -7.42 -4.58
N PRO A 265 -8.46 -8.71 -4.70
CA PRO A 265 -8.98 -9.51 -5.79
C PRO A 265 -10.52 -9.58 -5.73
N GLY A 266 -11.14 -9.47 -6.90
CA GLY A 266 -12.59 -9.40 -7.04
C GLY A 266 -13.13 -7.98 -6.94
N LYS A 267 -14.38 -7.82 -7.34
CA LYS A 267 -15.04 -6.52 -7.36
C LYS A 267 -15.94 -6.34 -6.15
N GLU A 268 -15.95 -5.13 -5.64
CA GLU A 268 -16.95 -4.69 -4.67
C GLU A 268 -18.25 -4.30 -5.36
N LEU A 269 -19.34 -4.23 -4.61
CA LEU A 269 -20.66 -3.87 -5.13
C LEU A 269 -20.66 -2.61 -6.00
N ILE A 270 -19.97 -1.54 -5.56
CA ILE A 270 -19.87 -0.29 -6.34
C ILE A 270 -19.07 -0.49 -7.62
N GLU A 271 -18.01 -1.28 -7.58
CA GLU A 271 -17.19 -1.56 -8.75
C GLU A 271 -17.94 -2.38 -9.80
N ASP A 272 -18.70 -3.36 -9.37
CA ASP A 272 -19.57 -4.14 -10.26
C ASP A 272 -20.62 -3.27 -10.93
N TRP A 273 -21.29 -2.42 -10.16
CA TRP A 273 -22.37 -1.56 -10.68
C TRP A 273 -21.87 -0.47 -11.63
N PHE A 274 -20.68 0.05 -11.41
CA PHE A 274 -20.10 1.13 -12.22
C PHE A 274 -18.99 0.67 -13.15
N LEU A 275 -18.77 -0.66 -13.28
CA LEU A 275 -17.79 -1.27 -14.17
C LEU A 275 -16.37 -0.70 -13.98
N VAL A 276 -15.98 -0.46 -12.74
CA VAL A 276 -14.63 0.00 -12.41
C VAL A 276 -13.64 -1.15 -12.65
N HIS A 277 -12.47 -0.81 -13.18
CA HIS A 277 -11.45 -1.79 -13.48
C HIS A 277 -10.85 -2.42 -12.21
N ASP A 278 -10.44 -3.69 -12.34
CA ASP A 278 -9.60 -4.36 -11.35
C ASP A 278 -8.23 -3.67 -11.27
N LEU A 279 -7.92 -3.13 -10.10
CA LEU A 279 -6.67 -2.42 -9.84
C LEU A 279 -5.45 -3.32 -9.90
N ILE A 280 -5.55 -4.53 -9.37
CA ILE A 280 -4.43 -5.47 -9.34
C ILE A 280 -4.11 -5.93 -10.76
N GLY A 281 -5.13 -6.24 -11.56
CA GLY A 281 -4.94 -6.55 -12.99
C GLY A 281 -4.31 -5.38 -13.77
N ASN A 282 -4.72 -4.15 -13.49
CA ASN A 282 -4.13 -2.96 -14.10
C ASN A 282 -2.65 -2.78 -13.71
N LEU A 283 -2.30 -2.95 -12.45
CA LEU A 283 -0.93 -2.90 -11.96
C LEU A 283 -0.05 -4.02 -12.53
N GLN A 284 -0.59 -5.23 -12.65
CA GLN A 284 0.12 -6.34 -13.26
C GLN A 284 0.45 -6.08 -14.73
N GLY A 285 -0.42 -5.42 -15.47
CA GLY A 285 -0.23 -5.03 -16.86
C GLY A 285 -0.65 -6.08 -17.86
N ASP A 286 -0.23 -5.91 -19.12
CA ASP A 286 -0.68 -6.73 -20.23
C ASP A 286 -0.02 -8.12 -20.25
N VAL A 287 -0.83 -9.15 -20.01
CA VAL A 287 -0.38 -10.56 -20.00
C VAL A 287 0.07 -11.08 -21.36
N PHE A 288 -0.31 -10.43 -22.47
CA PHE A 288 0.15 -10.79 -23.81
C PHE A 288 1.64 -10.44 -24.01
N PHE A 289 2.18 -9.53 -23.23
CA PHE A 289 3.59 -9.18 -23.19
C PHE A 289 4.26 -9.78 -21.96
N ALA A 290 4.37 -11.10 -21.90
CA ALA A 290 4.85 -11.86 -20.74
C ALA A 290 6.16 -11.36 -20.09
N LYS A 291 6.97 -10.57 -20.82
CA LYS A 291 8.19 -9.94 -20.28
C LYS A 291 7.94 -8.57 -19.66
N LYS A 292 6.75 -7.99 -19.81
CA LYS A 292 6.39 -6.64 -19.38
C LYS A 292 5.26 -6.61 -18.35
N PHE A 293 4.94 -7.72 -17.74
CA PHE A 293 3.94 -7.78 -16.69
C PHE A 293 4.57 -8.09 -15.32
N LEU A 294 3.80 -7.91 -14.25
CA LEU A 294 4.20 -8.23 -12.89
C LEU A 294 3.53 -9.52 -12.44
N ASN A 295 4.33 -10.39 -11.82
CA ASN A 295 3.81 -11.52 -11.06
C ASN A 295 3.35 -11.06 -9.68
N HIS A 296 2.51 -11.84 -9.04
CA HIS A 296 2.04 -11.60 -7.69
C HIS A 296 2.66 -12.63 -6.73
N ALA A 297 3.34 -12.17 -5.68
CA ALA A 297 4.07 -13.05 -4.77
C ALA A 297 3.15 -13.96 -3.93
N LEU A 298 1.90 -13.56 -3.71
CA LEU A 298 0.94 -14.30 -2.88
C LEU A 298 0.01 -15.24 -3.68
N PHE A 299 0.23 -15.41 -4.99
CA PHE A 299 -0.64 -16.24 -5.81
C PHE A 299 -0.74 -17.68 -5.31
N ASP A 300 0.41 -18.24 -4.92
CA ASP A 300 0.53 -19.62 -4.44
C ASP A 300 0.30 -19.74 -2.93
N PHE A 301 -0.02 -18.65 -2.24
CA PHE A 301 -0.36 -18.70 -0.82
C PHE A 301 -1.78 -19.25 -0.64
N PRO A 302 -2.04 -20.09 0.37
CA PRO A 302 -3.36 -20.74 0.55
C PRO A 302 -4.51 -19.73 0.57
N ASP A 303 -5.57 -19.99 -0.19
CA ASP A 303 -6.72 -19.09 -0.37
C ASP A 303 -7.35 -18.66 0.95
N ALA A 304 -7.53 -19.62 1.87
CA ALA A 304 -8.11 -19.37 3.19
C ALA A 304 -7.29 -18.39 4.05
N LEU A 305 -6.00 -18.23 3.74
CA LEU A 305 -5.06 -17.37 4.46
C LEU A 305 -4.61 -16.15 3.62
N ARG A 306 -5.11 -16.01 2.38
CA ARG A 306 -4.70 -14.94 1.46
C ARG A 306 -5.52 -13.67 1.72
N TRP A 307 -5.34 -13.09 2.89
CA TRP A 307 -5.99 -11.85 3.30
C TRP A 307 -5.12 -11.11 4.31
N SER A 308 -5.09 -9.79 4.23
CA SER A 308 -4.29 -8.95 5.13
C SER A 308 -5.12 -8.14 6.11
N VAL A 309 -6.39 -7.89 5.81
CA VAL A 309 -7.31 -7.10 6.62
C VAL A 309 -8.61 -7.86 6.84
N GLN A 310 -9.19 -7.67 8.01
CA GLN A 310 -10.52 -8.17 8.32
C GLN A 310 -11.44 -7.00 8.68
N PHE A 311 -12.45 -6.75 7.86
CA PHE A 311 -13.50 -5.79 8.17
C PHE A 311 -14.84 -6.22 7.56
N GLU A 312 -15.93 -5.83 8.21
CA GLU A 312 -17.28 -6.01 7.67
C GLU A 312 -17.62 -4.87 6.72
N ASP A 313 -17.97 -5.21 5.48
CA ASP A 313 -18.38 -4.22 4.49
C ASP A 313 -19.88 -3.88 4.69
N GLU A 314 -20.14 -2.69 5.22
CA GLU A 314 -21.53 -2.22 5.41
C GLU A 314 -22.29 -2.05 4.09
N LEU A 315 -21.60 -1.91 2.96
CA LEU A 315 -22.21 -1.77 1.64
C LEU A 315 -22.61 -3.11 1.06
N ASP A 316 -21.80 -4.13 1.25
CA ASP A 316 -22.07 -5.49 0.82
C ASP A 316 -21.84 -6.48 1.98
N PRO A 317 -22.83 -6.65 2.85
CA PRO A 317 -22.73 -7.58 3.99
C PRO A 317 -22.53 -9.05 3.58
N ARG A 318 -22.66 -9.38 2.29
CA ARG A 318 -22.38 -10.73 1.76
C ARG A 318 -20.90 -10.92 1.40
N ARG A 319 -20.14 -9.85 1.32
CA ARG A 319 -18.72 -9.91 1.04
C ARG A 319 -18.01 -10.60 2.22
N HIS A 320 -17.05 -11.47 1.88
CA HIS A 320 -16.24 -12.10 2.91
C HIS A 320 -15.45 -11.02 3.66
N PRO A 321 -15.42 -11.03 5.01
CA PRO A 321 -14.76 -9.99 5.80
C PRO A 321 -13.23 -9.97 5.65
N ASN A 322 -12.64 -11.08 5.22
CA ASN A 322 -11.20 -11.21 5.02
C ASN A 322 -10.82 -10.74 3.61
N ILE A 323 -10.04 -9.67 3.53
CA ILE A 323 -9.71 -8.99 2.27
C ILE A 323 -8.18 -8.85 2.16
N LEU A 324 -7.64 -9.07 0.97
CA LEU A 324 -6.24 -8.79 0.67
C LEU A 324 -6.12 -7.36 0.14
N LEU A 325 -5.59 -6.43 0.93
CA LEU A 325 -5.32 -5.04 0.54
C LEU A 325 -3.82 -4.76 0.36
N ASP A 326 -2.98 -5.56 1.00
CA ASP A 326 -1.52 -5.44 0.94
C ASP A 326 -0.96 -6.43 -0.06
N HIS A 327 -0.22 -5.95 -1.04
CA HIS A 327 0.25 -6.73 -2.16
C HIS A 327 1.77 -6.65 -2.33
N ILE A 328 2.36 -7.69 -2.94
CA ILE A 328 3.74 -7.68 -3.44
C ILE A 328 3.73 -8.19 -4.86
N LEU A 329 4.05 -7.31 -5.80
CA LEU A 329 4.19 -7.61 -7.21
C LEU A 329 5.67 -7.54 -7.62
N PHE A 330 6.08 -8.29 -8.63
CA PHE A 330 7.48 -8.29 -9.09
C PHE A 330 7.60 -8.61 -10.58
N THR A 331 8.62 -8.06 -11.23
CA THR A 331 8.87 -8.23 -12.65
C THR A 331 9.42 -9.60 -13.00
N GLN A 332 9.30 -10.00 -14.27
CA GLN A 332 9.79 -11.26 -14.81
C GLN A 332 11.31 -11.47 -14.64
N ALA A 333 12.08 -10.39 -14.54
CA ALA A 333 13.52 -10.49 -14.23
C ALA A 333 13.82 -11.28 -12.95
N LEU A 334 12.83 -11.38 -12.06
CA LEU A 334 12.92 -12.04 -10.75
C LEU A 334 12.33 -13.46 -10.74
N THR A 335 11.89 -14.02 -11.89
CA THR A 335 11.28 -15.36 -11.97
C THR A 335 12.23 -16.46 -12.37
N GLY A 336 13.42 -16.13 -12.80
CA GLY A 336 14.41 -17.17 -13.10
C GLY A 336 14.95 -17.21 -14.51
N ASP A 337 14.71 -16.20 -15.32
CA ASP A 337 15.41 -16.04 -16.59
C ASP A 337 16.89 -15.76 -16.36
N ALA A 338 17.61 -16.62 -16.83
CA ALA A 338 18.99 -17.08 -16.83
C ALA A 338 20.16 -16.13 -16.50
N ALA A 339 20.02 -14.81 -16.51
CA ALA A 339 21.20 -13.93 -16.43
C ALA A 339 21.41 -13.30 -15.04
N TRP A 340 20.47 -13.48 -14.10
CA TRP A 340 20.55 -12.86 -12.79
C TRP A 340 20.25 -13.83 -11.65
N PRO A 341 21.04 -13.79 -10.55
CA PRO A 341 20.95 -14.81 -9.53
C PRO A 341 19.74 -14.67 -8.59
N LEU A 342 19.04 -13.53 -8.55
CA LEU A 342 17.91 -13.35 -7.65
C LEU A 342 16.60 -13.88 -8.23
N ARG A 343 15.86 -14.62 -7.42
CA ARG A 343 14.59 -15.24 -7.80
C ARG A 343 13.56 -15.21 -6.70
N VAL A 344 12.33 -14.91 -7.07
CA VAL A 344 11.14 -15.21 -6.26
C VAL A 344 10.62 -16.57 -6.72
N LYS A 345 10.67 -17.56 -5.85
CA LYS A 345 10.15 -18.91 -6.13
C LYS A 345 8.63 -18.95 -5.92
N GLY A 346 7.95 -19.89 -6.57
CA GLY A 346 6.56 -20.21 -6.23
C GLY A 346 6.41 -20.52 -4.73
N GLY A 347 5.37 -20.02 -4.09
CA GLY A 347 5.13 -20.18 -2.65
C GLY A 347 6.05 -19.38 -1.72
N ALA A 348 6.88 -18.46 -2.26
CA ALA A 348 7.79 -17.63 -1.45
C ALA A 348 7.08 -16.46 -0.75
N GLY A 349 5.87 -16.10 -1.20
CA GLY A 349 5.07 -15.04 -0.59
C GLY A 349 4.22 -15.56 0.57
N LYS A 350 4.00 -14.71 1.57
CA LYS A 350 3.25 -15.05 2.78
C LYS A 350 2.52 -13.84 3.34
N VAL A 351 1.31 -14.05 3.89
CA VAL A 351 0.69 -13.16 4.86
C VAL A 351 1.06 -13.67 6.25
N GLU A 352 1.61 -12.84 7.10
CA GLU A 352 2.25 -13.24 8.36
C GLU A 352 1.26 -13.34 9.53
N HIS A 353 0.19 -14.14 9.35
CA HIS A 353 -0.86 -14.35 10.35
C HIS A 353 -0.30 -14.82 11.70
N ASP A 354 0.56 -15.85 11.67
CA ASP A 354 1.06 -16.48 12.91
C ASP A 354 1.79 -15.48 13.80
N ILE A 355 2.57 -14.58 13.20
CA ILE A 355 3.32 -13.55 13.92
C ILE A 355 2.32 -12.53 14.48
N HIS A 356 1.46 -11.99 13.60
CA HIS A 356 0.49 -10.97 13.97
C HIS A 356 -0.46 -11.44 15.08
N GLU A 357 -1.02 -12.63 14.96
CA GLU A 357 -1.95 -13.20 15.94
C GLU A 357 -1.27 -13.49 17.27
N ARG A 358 -0.04 -14.03 17.25
CA ARG A 358 0.71 -14.30 18.47
C ARG A 358 0.99 -13.03 19.26
N VAL A 359 1.49 -11.98 18.61
CA VAL A 359 1.79 -10.71 19.26
C VAL A 359 0.51 -10.05 19.78
N ASN A 360 -0.53 -10.01 18.98
CA ASN A 360 -1.79 -9.33 19.33
C ASN A 360 -2.63 -10.11 20.35
N SER A 361 -2.46 -11.44 20.48
CA SER A 361 -3.13 -12.23 21.51
C SER A 361 -2.82 -11.79 22.94
N LEU A 362 -1.70 -11.09 23.14
CA LEU A 362 -1.25 -10.57 24.42
C LEU A 362 -1.77 -9.14 24.70
N LEU A 363 -2.49 -8.56 23.74
CA LEU A 363 -2.99 -7.19 23.82
C LEU A 363 -4.51 -7.14 23.89
N PRO A 364 -5.08 -6.13 24.58
CA PRO A 364 -6.48 -5.79 24.39
C PRO A 364 -6.74 -5.38 22.93
N LYS A 365 -7.89 -5.77 22.37
CA LYS A 365 -8.26 -5.41 20.97
C LYS A 365 -8.13 -3.91 20.66
N SER A 366 -8.37 -3.05 21.65
CA SER A 366 -8.30 -1.59 21.51
C SER A 366 -6.87 -1.02 21.33
N ILE A 367 -5.85 -1.85 21.50
CA ILE A 367 -4.45 -1.45 21.35
C ILE A 367 -3.66 -2.44 20.47
N ALA A 368 -4.34 -3.18 19.60
CA ALA A 368 -3.70 -4.02 18.61
C ALA A 368 -2.63 -3.24 17.81
N THR A 369 -1.62 -3.96 17.31
CA THR A 369 -0.50 -3.35 16.56
C THR A 369 -0.99 -2.68 15.29
N SER A 370 -1.91 -3.34 14.56
CA SER A 370 -2.57 -2.86 13.36
C SER A 370 -3.81 -3.70 13.08
N ASP A 371 -4.72 -3.19 12.25
CA ASP A 371 -5.77 -3.95 11.59
C ASP A 371 -5.27 -4.69 10.34
N HIS A 372 -4.06 -4.36 9.87
CA HIS A 372 -3.36 -5.03 8.78
C HIS A 372 -2.34 -6.06 9.29
N ARG A 373 -2.25 -7.18 8.59
CA ARG A 373 -1.20 -8.18 8.75
C ARG A 373 -0.04 -7.90 7.81
N PRO A 374 1.23 -8.07 8.24
CA PRO A 374 2.36 -7.93 7.35
C PRO A 374 2.29 -8.93 6.20
N VAL A 375 2.69 -8.51 5.01
CA VAL A 375 2.93 -9.39 3.85
C VAL A 375 4.42 -9.45 3.56
N SER A 376 4.92 -10.62 3.18
CA SER A 376 6.34 -10.82 2.93
C SER A 376 6.61 -11.73 1.73
N VAL A 377 7.83 -11.64 1.20
CA VAL A 377 8.34 -12.54 0.16
C VAL A 377 9.82 -12.81 0.39
N VAL A 378 10.23 -14.07 0.19
CA VAL A 378 11.65 -14.46 0.23
C VAL A 378 12.22 -14.42 -1.18
N VAL A 379 13.27 -13.63 -1.37
CA VAL A 379 14.04 -13.53 -2.60
C VAL A 379 15.30 -14.38 -2.47
N THR A 380 15.41 -15.41 -3.27
CA THR A 380 16.51 -16.38 -3.21
C THR A 380 17.66 -15.98 -4.13
N ASP A 381 18.88 -16.02 -3.64
CA ASP A 381 20.10 -15.91 -4.45
C ASP A 381 20.54 -17.31 -4.86
N VAL A 382 20.39 -17.62 -6.15
CA VAL A 382 20.72 -18.95 -6.71
C VAL A 382 22.16 -19.06 -7.24
N SER A 383 22.95 -17.98 -7.16
CA SER A 383 24.39 -18.05 -7.49
C SER A 383 25.22 -18.80 -6.45
N VAL A 384 24.68 -18.94 -5.24
CA VAL A 384 25.24 -19.77 -4.19
C VAL A 384 24.52 -21.10 -4.30
N GLY A 385 25.17 -22.12 -4.85
CA GLY A 385 24.61 -23.46 -4.98
C GLY A 385 24.08 -23.98 -3.62
N PRO A 386 23.21 -24.99 -3.64
CA PRO A 386 22.78 -25.61 -2.40
C PRO A 386 24.00 -26.10 -1.64
N GLY A 387 24.24 -25.50 -0.43
CA GLY A 387 25.28 -25.95 0.48
C GLY A 387 24.92 -27.30 1.12
#